data_fd2af7c9ae1dcc7b54418829ea9d876f
#
_entry.id   fd2af7c9ae1dcc7b54418829ea9d876f
#
_cell.length_a   1.000
_cell.length_b   1.000
_cell.length_c   1.000
_cell.angle_alpha   90.00
_cell.angle_beta   90.00
_cell.angle_gamma   90.00
#
_symmetry.space_group_name_H-M   'P 1'
#
loop_
_entity.id
_entity.type
_entity.pdbx_description
1 polymer ?
#
loop_
_entity_poly.entity_id
_entity_poly.type
_entity_poly.pdbx_seq_one_letter_code
_entity_poly.pdbx_strand_id
1 'polypeptide(L)'
;MDERTQQSFLKAVHDSLCDGIQTLLGKSTLDALIANYHLDELTNAPQELHNQLSHIFGSGAVVLERIIVKELYNACDLSFEDTQPFNFNLGDRLNVARRQFMVKTVWRVEGIGGAN
;
A
#
# COMPACT_ATOMS: atom_id res chain seq x y z
N MET A 1 6.19 -14.22 11.60
CA MET A 1 6.71 -13.01 10.96
C MET A 1 7.28 -12.07 11.99
N ASP A 2 8.42 -11.52 11.69
CA ASP A 2 9.05 -10.56 12.57
C ASP A 2 8.20 -9.30 12.69
N GLU A 3 7.94 -8.86 13.92
CA GLU A 3 7.15 -7.66 14.18
C GLU A 3 7.78 -6.43 13.55
N ARG A 4 9.09 -6.34 13.57
CA ARG A 4 9.80 -5.22 12.97
C ARG A 4 9.58 -5.15 11.45
N THR A 5 9.62 -6.30 10.80
CA THR A 5 9.36 -6.38 9.36
C THR A 5 7.93 -5.97 9.06
N GLN A 6 6.98 -6.42 9.86
CA GLN A 6 5.59 -6.04 9.68
C GLN A 6 5.39 -4.55 9.86
N GLN A 7 6.01 -3.95 10.87
CA GLN A 7 5.88 -2.52 11.10
C GLN A 7 6.52 -1.71 10.00
N SER A 8 7.63 -2.18 9.45
CA SER A 8 8.26 -1.52 8.31
C SER A 8 7.33 -1.52 7.11
N PHE A 9 6.67 -2.64 6.85
CA PHE A 9 5.72 -2.72 5.75
C PHE A 9 4.52 -1.80 5.98
N LEU A 10 3.97 -1.79 7.19
CA LEU A 10 2.82 -0.95 7.51
C LEU A 10 3.18 0.53 7.39
N LYS A 11 4.39 0.90 7.77
CA LYS A 11 4.85 2.28 7.60
C LYS A 11 4.91 2.64 6.12
N ALA A 12 5.41 1.72 5.29
CA ALA A 12 5.47 1.95 3.85
C ALA A 12 4.07 2.10 3.26
N VAL A 13 3.10 1.31 3.72
CA VAL A 13 1.71 1.44 3.28
C VAL A 13 1.14 2.80 3.69
N HIS A 14 1.38 3.19 4.93
CA HIS A 14 0.93 4.49 5.45
C HIS A 14 1.49 5.64 4.61
N ASP A 15 2.80 5.62 4.38
CA ASP A 15 3.46 6.69 3.64
C ASP A 15 2.98 6.73 2.19
N SER A 16 2.79 5.56 1.58
CA SER A 16 2.30 5.48 0.19
C SER A 16 0.87 5.97 0.07
N LEU A 17 0.03 5.64 1.05
CA LEU A 17 -1.35 6.13 1.09
C LEU A 17 -1.36 7.66 1.16
N CYS A 18 -0.62 8.23 2.09
CA CYS A 18 -0.58 9.67 2.27
C CYS A 18 0.02 10.38 1.06
N ASP A 19 1.14 9.86 0.54
CA ASP A 19 1.79 10.45 -0.63
C ASP A 19 0.91 10.36 -1.87
N GLY A 20 0.24 9.23 -2.06
CA GLY A 20 -0.64 9.05 -3.21
C GLY A 20 -1.81 10.01 -3.19
N ILE A 21 -2.45 10.15 -2.04
CA ILE A 21 -3.59 11.07 -1.90
C ILE A 21 -3.11 12.51 -2.06
N GLN A 22 -1.99 12.85 -1.43
CA GLN A 22 -1.48 14.22 -1.51
C GLN A 22 -1.08 14.59 -2.93
N THR A 23 -0.44 13.67 -3.64
CA THR A 23 -0.01 13.91 -5.02
C THR A 23 -1.20 14.12 -5.94
N LEU A 24 -2.24 13.32 -5.79
CA LEU A 24 -3.40 13.39 -6.68
C LEU A 24 -4.40 14.47 -6.27
N LEU A 25 -4.63 14.63 -4.98
CA LEU A 25 -5.74 15.46 -4.47
C LEU A 25 -5.30 16.65 -3.61
N GLY A 26 -4.04 16.70 -3.23
CA GLY A 26 -3.50 17.80 -2.42
C GLY A 26 -3.54 17.51 -0.92
N LYS A 27 -2.77 18.31 -0.20
CA LYS A 27 -2.60 18.11 1.25
C LYS A 27 -3.88 18.39 2.03
N SER A 28 -4.64 19.40 1.64
CA SER A 28 -5.88 19.74 2.33
C SER A 28 -6.87 18.58 2.28
N THR A 29 -6.97 17.94 1.11
CA THR A 29 -7.85 16.79 0.95
C THR A 29 -7.36 15.61 1.80
N LEU A 30 -6.05 15.38 1.80
CA LEU A 30 -5.47 14.33 2.64
C LEU A 30 -5.81 14.56 4.11
N ASP A 31 -5.60 15.76 4.60
CA ASP A 31 -5.88 16.10 5.99
C ASP A 31 -7.36 15.88 6.33
N ALA A 32 -8.25 16.28 5.44
CA ALA A 32 -9.68 16.10 5.64
C ALA A 32 -10.08 14.62 5.67
N LEU A 33 -9.49 13.82 4.79
CA LEU A 33 -9.80 12.40 4.74
C LEU A 33 -9.32 11.68 6.00
N ILE A 34 -8.13 12.03 6.47
CA ILE A 34 -7.62 11.44 7.71
C ILE A 34 -8.50 11.86 8.88
N ALA A 35 -8.88 13.13 8.97
CA ALA A 35 -9.68 13.63 10.07
C ALA A 35 -11.09 13.01 10.09
N ASN A 36 -11.68 12.81 8.92
CA ASN A 36 -13.09 12.35 8.85
C ASN A 36 -13.25 10.85 8.74
N TYR A 37 -12.29 10.15 8.12
CA TYR A 37 -12.42 8.72 7.85
C TYR A 37 -11.32 7.88 8.49
N HIS A 38 -10.32 8.52 9.08
CA HIS A 38 -9.22 7.83 9.75
C HIS A 38 -8.54 6.79 8.85
N LEU A 39 -8.30 7.17 7.59
CA LEU A 39 -7.73 6.25 6.62
C LEU A 39 -6.35 5.74 7.02
N ASP A 40 -5.59 6.57 7.74
CA ASP A 40 -4.27 6.21 8.20
C ASP A 40 -4.28 5.05 9.19
N GLU A 41 -5.43 4.78 9.82
CA GLU A 41 -5.58 3.67 10.76
C GLU A 41 -5.94 2.36 10.07
N LEU A 42 -6.20 2.40 8.78
CA LEU A 42 -6.63 1.21 8.03
C LEU A 42 -5.49 0.53 7.28
N THR A 43 -4.25 0.93 7.54
CA THR A 43 -3.11 0.37 6.82
C THR A 43 -2.92 -1.12 7.07
N ASN A 44 -3.38 -1.63 8.20
CA ASN A 44 -3.33 -3.05 8.52
C ASN A 44 -4.66 -3.76 8.25
N ALA A 45 -5.58 -3.08 7.58
CA ALA A 45 -6.88 -3.65 7.21
C ALA A 45 -7.15 -3.36 5.73
N PRO A 46 -6.44 -4.05 4.82
CA PRO A 46 -6.45 -3.70 3.40
C PRO A 46 -7.84 -3.70 2.77
N GLN A 47 -8.69 -4.65 3.11
CA GLN A 47 -10.03 -4.70 2.52
C GLN A 47 -10.91 -3.56 3.04
N GLU A 48 -10.76 -3.22 4.31
CA GLU A 48 -11.47 -2.07 4.88
C GLU A 48 -11.02 -0.78 4.22
N LEU A 49 -9.71 -0.64 3.99
CA LEU A 49 -9.17 0.53 3.30
C LEU A 49 -9.75 0.62 1.89
N HIS A 50 -9.77 -0.50 1.17
CA HIS A 50 -10.37 -0.56 -0.16
C HIS A 50 -11.85 -0.16 -0.12
N ASN A 51 -12.60 -0.69 0.85
CA ASN A 51 -14.01 -0.40 0.97
C ASN A 51 -14.26 1.07 1.24
N GLN A 52 -13.47 1.68 2.12
CA GLN A 52 -13.61 3.10 2.43
C GLN A 52 -13.28 3.97 1.22
N LEU A 53 -12.20 3.67 0.51
CA LEU A 53 -11.84 4.44 -0.67
C LEU A 53 -12.91 4.33 -1.74
N SER A 54 -13.47 3.13 -1.92
CA SER A 54 -14.55 2.92 -2.88
C SER A 54 -15.80 3.67 -2.48
N HIS A 55 -16.10 3.73 -1.18
CA HIS A 55 -17.24 4.46 -0.67
C HIS A 55 -17.09 5.97 -0.89
N ILE A 56 -15.89 6.49 -0.66
CA ILE A 56 -15.63 7.93 -0.78
C ILE A 56 -15.57 8.37 -2.24
N PHE A 57 -14.87 7.63 -3.08
CA PHE A 57 -14.53 8.04 -4.44
C PHE A 57 -15.30 7.31 -5.54
N GLY A 58 -16.07 6.28 -5.19
CA GLY A 58 -16.77 5.50 -6.19
C GLY A 58 -15.81 4.90 -7.19
N SER A 59 -16.13 5.00 -8.47
CA SER A 59 -15.29 4.44 -9.53
C SER A 59 -13.93 5.11 -9.63
N GLY A 60 -13.80 6.33 -9.10
CA GLY A 60 -12.51 7.02 -9.09
C GLY A 60 -11.50 6.43 -8.14
N ALA A 61 -11.96 5.59 -7.21
CA ALA A 61 -11.07 4.95 -6.24
C ALA A 61 -9.98 4.12 -6.92
N VAL A 62 -10.30 3.49 -8.05
CA VAL A 62 -9.33 2.65 -8.76
C VAL A 62 -8.10 3.43 -9.16
N VAL A 63 -8.29 4.65 -9.66
CA VAL A 63 -7.16 5.49 -10.07
C VAL A 63 -6.26 5.80 -8.87
N LEU A 64 -6.88 6.20 -7.76
CA LEU A 64 -6.13 6.52 -6.55
C LEU A 64 -5.43 5.29 -5.99
N GLU A 65 -6.12 4.15 -5.97
CA GLU A 65 -5.55 2.91 -5.44
C GLU A 65 -4.34 2.46 -6.24
N ARG A 66 -4.38 2.64 -7.55
CA ARG A 66 -3.22 2.30 -8.40
C ARG A 66 -2.02 3.16 -8.07
N ILE A 67 -2.25 4.43 -7.83
CA ILE A 67 -1.17 5.35 -7.46
C ILE A 67 -0.57 4.91 -6.13
N ILE A 68 -1.41 4.60 -5.15
CA ILE A 68 -0.96 4.14 -3.84
C ILE A 68 -0.13 2.87 -3.96
N VAL A 69 -0.62 1.90 -4.72
CA VAL A 69 0.09 0.62 -4.87
C VAL A 69 1.42 0.82 -5.61
N LYS A 70 1.43 1.66 -6.63
CA LYS A 70 2.66 1.94 -7.35
C LYS A 70 3.70 2.60 -6.44
N GLU A 71 3.27 3.55 -5.62
CA GLU A 71 4.16 4.17 -4.63
C GLU A 71 4.68 3.14 -3.64
N LEU A 72 3.82 2.25 -3.19
CA LEU A 72 4.20 1.21 -2.24
C LEU A 72 5.24 0.26 -2.85
N TYR A 73 5.00 -0.18 -4.08
CA TYR A 73 5.94 -1.09 -4.74
C TYR A 73 7.30 -0.42 -4.94
N ASN A 74 7.30 0.86 -5.29
CA ASN A 74 8.54 1.62 -5.41
C ASN A 74 9.25 1.73 -4.06
N ALA A 75 8.50 2.04 -3.01
CA ALA A 75 9.06 2.20 -1.67
C ALA A 75 9.66 0.91 -1.14
N CYS A 76 9.06 -0.22 -1.49
CA CYS A 76 9.51 -1.54 -1.06
C CYS A 76 10.44 -2.21 -2.05
N ASP A 77 10.78 -1.52 -3.14
CA ASP A 77 11.64 -2.05 -4.21
C ASP A 77 11.07 -3.36 -4.77
N LEU A 78 9.79 -3.36 -5.05
CA LEU A 78 9.08 -4.48 -5.64
C LEU A 78 8.68 -4.14 -7.08
N SER A 79 8.53 -5.17 -7.90
CA SER A 79 8.08 -4.99 -9.29
C SER A 79 6.57 -4.89 -9.34
N PHE A 80 6.08 -3.83 -9.97
CA PHE A 80 4.65 -3.63 -10.15
C PHE A 80 4.28 -3.78 -11.62
N GLU A 81 3.33 -4.66 -11.90
CA GLU A 81 2.79 -4.81 -13.24
C GLU A 81 1.29 -4.56 -13.20
N ASP A 82 0.85 -3.57 -13.98
CA ASP A 82 -0.55 -3.18 -14.04
C ASP A 82 -1.19 -3.79 -15.28
N THR A 83 -1.34 -5.12 -15.24
CA THR A 83 -1.82 -5.87 -16.39
C THR A 83 -3.32 -6.15 -16.37
N GLN A 84 -3.99 -5.92 -15.25
CA GLN A 84 -5.41 -6.22 -15.13
C GLN A 84 -6.16 -5.04 -14.53
N PRO A 85 -6.32 -3.97 -15.31
CA PRO A 85 -6.91 -2.73 -14.79
C PRO A 85 -8.35 -2.88 -14.31
N PHE A 86 -9.11 -3.77 -14.94
CA PHE A 86 -10.53 -3.91 -14.60
C PHE A 86 -10.77 -4.72 -13.34
N ASN A 87 -9.79 -5.50 -12.93
CA ASN A 87 -9.89 -6.34 -11.75
C ASN A 87 -9.02 -5.84 -10.60
N PHE A 88 -8.67 -4.57 -10.64
CA PHE A 88 -7.81 -4.01 -9.63
C PHE A 88 -8.54 -3.92 -8.29
N ASN A 89 -7.94 -4.46 -7.25
CA ASN A 89 -8.45 -4.39 -5.89
C ASN A 89 -7.29 -4.08 -4.96
N LEU A 90 -7.38 -2.96 -4.26
CA LEU A 90 -6.31 -2.51 -3.38
C LEU A 90 -5.98 -3.55 -2.31
N GLY A 91 -7.01 -4.14 -1.70
CA GLY A 91 -6.79 -5.14 -0.66
C GLY A 91 -5.96 -6.32 -1.14
N ASP A 92 -6.31 -6.84 -2.32
CA ASP A 92 -5.57 -7.95 -2.90
C ASP A 92 -4.13 -7.55 -3.23
N ARG A 93 -3.94 -6.35 -3.78
CA ARG A 93 -2.62 -5.88 -4.15
C ARG A 93 -1.75 -5.65 -2.92
N LEU A 94 -2.32 -5.14 -1.85
CA LEU A 94 -1.58 -4.96 -0.61
C LEU A 94 -1.18 -6.30 0.00
N ASN A 95 -2.05 -7.30 -0.08
CA ASN A 95 -1.72 -8.63 0.41
C ASN A 95 -0.61 -9.28 -0.41
N VAL A 96 -0.62 -9.10 -1.72
CA VAL A 96 0.45 -9.59 -2.59
C VAL A 96 1.76 -8.87 -2.26
N ALA A 97 1.72 -7.56 -2.14
CA ALA A 97 2.91 -6.78 -1.81
C ALA A 97 3.49 -7.19 -0.46
N ARG A 98 2.61 -7.43 0.51
CA ARG A 98 3.04 -7.87 1.84
C ARG A 98 3.80 -9.19 1.76
N ARG A 99 3.26 -10.15 1.02
CA ARG A 99 3.93 -11.44 0.86
C ARG A 99 5.27 -11.29 0.16
N GLN A 100 5.34 -10.48 -0.89
CA GLN A 100 6.59 -10.24 -1.60
C GLN A 100 7.61 -9.54 -0.71
N PHE A 101 7.16 -8.58 0.07
CA PHE A 101 8.04 -7.85 0.98
C PHE A 101 8.63 -8.79 2.02
N MET A 102 7.82 -9.68 2.54
CA MET A 102 8.27 -10.65 3.53
C MET A 102 9.27 -11.65 2.97
N VAL A 103 8.98 -12.18 1.79
CA VAL A 103 9.89 -13.10 1.13
C VAL A 103 11.22 -12.41 0.87
N LYS A 104 11.16 -11.19 0.36
CA LYS A 104 12.36 -10.41 0.08
C LYS A 104 13.18 -10.16 1.35
N THR A 105 12.51 -9.83 2.45
CA THR A 105 13.19 -9.57 3.71
C THR A 105 13.85 -10.83 4.25
N VAL A 106 13.17 -11.96 4.20
CA VAL A 106 13.72 -13.24 4.63
C VAL A 106 14.94 -13.59 3.77
N TRP A 107 14.81 -13.44 2.45
CA TRP A 107 15.92 -13.70 1.55
C TRP A 107 17.10 -12.80 1.84
N ARG A 108 16.85 -11.54 2.16
CA ARG A 108 17.92 -10.60 2.45
C ARG A 108 18.68 -11.00 3.70
N VAL A 109 17.98 -11.51 4.72
CA VAL A 109 18.61 -11.91 5.96
C VAL A 109 19.35 -13.23 5.81
N GLU A 110 18.71 -14.25 5.24
CA GLU A 110 19.30 -15.55 5.07
C GLU A 110 20.21 -15.63 3.87
N GLY A 111 19.80 -14.96 2.80
CA GLY A 111 20.52 -14.99 1.54
C GLY A 111 21.88 -14.32 1.61
N ILE A 112 22.03 -13.34 2.44
CA ILE A 112 23.32 -12.69 2.59
C ILE A 112 24.34 -13.71 3.05
N GLY A 113 23.96 -14.51 4.03
CA GLY A 113 24.84 -15.55 4.48
C GLY A 113 25.09 -16.61 3.43
N GLY A 114 24.09 -16.87 2.59
CA GLY A 114 24.22 -17.91 1.59
C GLY A 114 24.72 -17.40 0.26
N ALA A 115 24.41 -16.18 -0.03
CA ALA A 115 24.67 -15.64 -1.37
C ALA A 115 26.09 -15.25 -1.55
N ASN A 116 26.78 -15.32 -0.57
CA ASN A 116 28.12 -14.83 -0.80
C ASN A 116 29.22 -15.61 -0.34
#